data_432cabbfbea9e54c40f7631c32923773
#
_entry.id   432cabbfbea9e54c40f7631c32923773
#
_cell.length_a   1.000
_cell.length_b   1.000
_cell.length_c   1.000
_cell.angle_alpha   90.00
_cell.angle_beta   90.00
_cell.angle_gamma   90.00
#
_symmetry.space_group_name_H-M   'P 1'
#
loop_
_entity.id
_entity.type
_entity.pdbx_description
1 polymer ?
#
loop_
_entity_poly.entity_id
_entity_poly.type
_entity_poly.pdbx_seq_one_letter_code
_entity_poly.pdbx_strand_id
1 'polypeptide(L)'
;GDVIPHVLGPVLENRPKGARKFKMPSHCPSCGTAVVKPEDEAMHRCPNTSCPAQFFELLKHYVSKGATDIDGLGERWCQILIDQEMVTDLADLYTLTMDQLLQLDRMGEKLATRIIANIKASKQKPLSHLLFALGIIHVGSEIAELLTQTYDSIEEITAATEEELAEIPGIGP
;
A
#
# COMPACT_ATOMS: atom_id res chain seq x y z
N GLY A 1 -8.36 -15.05 21.08
CA GLY A 1 -8.19 -14.45 22.36
C GLY A 1 -7.77 -13.00 22.23
N ASP A 2 -8.22 -12.22 23.16
CA ASP A 2 -8.03 -10.76 23.17
C ASP A 2 -6.65 -10.34 23.73
N VAL A 3 -5.70 -11.29 23.81
CA VAL A 3 -4.36 -11.04 24.33
C VAL A 3 -3.36 -11.04 23.19
N ILE A 4 -2.68 -9.92 23.02
CA ILE A 4 -1.59 -9.78 22.06
C ILE A 4 -0.42 -10.67 22.54
N PRO A 5 0.06 -11.65 21.76
CA PRO A 5 1.16 -12.51 22.16
C PRO A 5 2.44 -11.69 22.29
N HIS A 6 3.12 -11.84 23.43
CA HIS A 6 4.39 -11.20 23.70
C HIS A 6 5.54 -12.23 23.61
N VAL A 7 6.53 -11.95 22.76
CA VAL A 7 7.71 -12.83 22.61
C VAL A 7 8.71 -12.49 23.70
N LEU A 8 8.90 -13.40 24.66
CA LEU A 8 9.84 -13.22 25.76
C LEU A 8 11.30 -13.46 25.35
N GLY A 9 11.52 -14.34 24.38
CA GLY A 9 12.86 -14.67 23.88
C GLY A 9 12.94 -16.04 23.20
N PRO A 10 14.12 -16.44 22.74
CA PRO A 10 14.33 -17.73 22.12
C PRO A 10 14.43 -18.85 23.18
N VAL A 11 13.93 -20.06 22.85
CA VAL A 11 14.16 -21.27 23.63
C VAL A 11 15.54 -21.81 23.25
N LEU A 12 16.54 -21.46 24.05
CA LEU A 12 17.96 -21.76 23.77
C LEU A 12 18.27 -23.25 23.66
N GLU A 13 17.56 -24.08 24.40
CA GLU A 13 17.70 -25.54 24.40
C GLU A 13 17.35 -26.15 23.03
N ASN A 14 16.41 -25.54 22.32
CA ASN A 14 15.95 -25.98 21.00
C ASN A 14 16.76 -25.36 19.85
N ARG A 15 17.78 -24.56 20.14
CA ARG A 15 18.56 -23.89 19.09
C ARG A 15 19.41 -24.93 18.32
N PRO A 16 19.25 -25.02 16.99
CA PRO A 16 20.08 -25.92 16.17
C PRO A 16 21.55 -25.57 16.26
N LYS A 17 22.42 -26.63 16.29
CA LYS A 17 23.86 -26.45 16.21
C LYS A 17 24.19 -25.74 14.88
N GLY A 18 24.92 -24.61 14.96
CA GLY A 18 25.26 -23.80 13.77
C GLY A 18 24.27 -22.74 13.39
N ALA A 19 23.21 -22.51 14.18
CA ALA A 19 22.30 -21.39 13.96
C ALA A 19 23.04 -20.04 13.91
N ARG A 20 22.95 -19.32 12.81
CA ARG A 20 23.59 -18.02 12.63
C ARG A 20 22.66 -16.89 13.07
N LYS A 21 23.24 -15.80 13.58
CA LYS A 21 22.46 -14.57 13.84
C LYS A 21 22.00 -13.99 12.53
N PHE A 22 20.74 -13.59 12.48
CA PHE A 22 20.20 -12.81 11.36
C PHE A 22 20.98 -11.49 11.24
N LYS A 23 21.31 -11.11 10.02
CA LYS A 23 21.87 -9.80 9.71
C LYS A 23 20.92 -9.11 8.72
N MET A 24 20.45 -7.92 9.10
CA MET A 24 19.63 -7.13 8.21
C MET A 24 20.44 -6.76 6.96
N PRO A 25 19.87 -6.91 5.75
CA PRO A 25 20.51 -6.43 4.54
C PRO A 25 20.80 -4.93 4.61
N SER A 26 21.98 -4.51 4.20
CA SER A 26 22.35 -3.09 4.12
C SER A 26 21.80 -2.39 2.86
N HIS A 27 21.35 -3.18 1.90
CA HIS A 27 20.76 -2.70 0.65
C HIS A 27 19.44 -3.40 0.39
N CYS A 28 18.51 -2.69 -0.23
CA CYS A 28 17.22 -3.23 -0.63
C CYS A 28 17.41 -4.39 -1.64
N PRO A 29 16.87 -5.58 -1.38
CA PRO A 29 17.05 -6.73 -2.28
C PRO A 29 16.35 -6.55 -3.63
N SER A 30 15.41 -5.62 -3.75
CA SER A 30 14.69 -5.36 -5.00
C SER A 30 15.37 -4.31 -5.88
N CYS A 31 15.74 -3.16 -5.30
CA CYS A 31 16.26 -2.02 -6.07
C CYS A 31 17.73 -1.67 -5.78
N GLY A 32 18.39 -2.36 -4.84
CA GLY A 32 19.80 -2.12 -4.51
C GLY A 32 20.09 -0.84 -3.72
N THR A 33 19.09 -0.02 -3.42
CA THR A 33 19.26 1.22 -2.66
C THR A 33 19.66 0.91 -1.20
N ALA A 34 20.55 1.71 -0.62
CA ALA A 34 20.95 1.57 0.77
C ALA A 34 19.73 1.72 1.70
N VAL A 35 19.58 0.76 2.61
CA VAL A 35 18.48 0.74 3.59
C VAL A 35 18.79 1.72 4.70
N VAL A 36 17.79 2.49 5.12
CA VAL A 36 17.88 3.41 6.26
C VAL A 36 17.11 2.86 7.46
N LYS A 37 17.56 3.21 8.64
CA LYS A 37 16.84 2.99 9.90
C LYS A 37 16.82 4.33 10.64
N PRO A 38 15.68 5.05 10.68
CA PRO A 38 15.54 6.25 11.52
C PRO A 38 15.83 5.92 13.00
N GLU A 39 16.36 6.92 13.74
CA GLU A 39 16.79 6.69 15.13
C GLU A 39 15.65 6.33 16.07
N ASP A 40 14.47 6.86 15.79
CA ASP A 40 13.22 6.67 16.54
C ASP A 40 12.37 5.47 16.06
N GLU A 41 12.77 4.81 14.96
CA GLU A 41 12.05 3.66 14.43
C GLU A 41 12.76 2.33 14.69
N ALA A 42 11.97 1.29 14.93
CA ALA A 42 12.48 -0.08 15.03
C ALA A 42 12.78 -0.71 13.66
N MET A 43 12.16 -0.22 12.59
CA MET A 43 12.17 -0.83 11.27
C MET A 43 13.20 -0.22 10.33
N HIS A 44 13.78 -1.08 9.48
CA HIS A 44 14.62 -0.66 8.37
C HIS A 44 13.74 -0.43 7.14
N ARG A 45 14.00 0.65 6.40
CA ARG A 45 13.21 1.02 5.23
C ARG A 45 14.09 1.25 4.01
N CYS A 46 13.57 0.94 2.84
CA CYS A 46 14.14 1.39 1.58
C CYS A 46 13.64 2.81 1.30
N PRO A 47 14.50 3.83 1.19
CA PRO A 47 14.08 5.21 0.95
C PRO A 47 13.74 5.51 -0.52
N ASN A 48 13.93 4.56 -1.42
CA ASN A 48 13.66 4.75 -2.84
C ASN A 48 12.16 4.66 -3.13
N THR A 49 11.53 5.79 -3.40
CA THR A 49 10.10 5.90 -3.74
C THR A 49 9.75 5.20 -5.06
N SER A 50 10.74 4.99 -5.93
CA SER A 50 10.59 4.25 -7.19
C SER A 50 10.99 2.77 -7.06
N CYS A 51 11.02 2.23 -5.84
CA CYS A 51 11.34 0.82 -5.63
C CYS A 51 10.22 -0.09 -6.15
N PRO A 52 10.49 -1.04 -7.08
CA PRO A 52 9.46 -1.91 -7.64
C PRO A 52 8.68 -2.72 -6.59
N ALA A 53 9.38 -3.19 -5.54
CA ALA A 53 8.73 -3.93 -4.47
C ALA A 53 7.79 -3.04 -3.63
N GLN A 54 8.13 -1.77 -3.41
CA GLN A 54 7.24 -0.84 -2.72
C GLN A 54 6.02 -0.50 -3.58
N PHE A 55 6.22 -0.26 -4.87
CA PHE A 55 5.11 0.02 -5.78
C PHE A 55 4.15 -1.18 -5.89
N PHE A 56 4.68 -2.40 -5.95
CA PHE A 56 3.85 -3.61 -5.95
C PHE A 56 2.98 -3.72 -4.69
N GLU A 57 3.55 -3.50 -3.51
CA GLU A 57 2.78 -3.54 -2.25
C GLU A 57 1.77 -2.38 -2.17
N LEU A 58 2.15 -1.18 -2.65
CA LEU A 58 1.25 -0.04 -2.74
C LEU A 58 0.07 -0.32 -3.68
N LEU A 59 0.32 -0.89 -4.86
CA LEU A 59 -0.73 -1.23 -5.81
C LEU A 59 -1.70 -2.27 -5.24
N LYS A 60 -1.19 -3.32 -4.57
CA LYS A 60 -2.02 -4.32 -3.87
C LYS A 60 -2.89 -3.68 -2.78
N HIS A 61 -2.30 -2.79 -1.99
CA HIS A 61 -3.02 -2.05 -0.97
C HIS A 61 -4.11 -1.17 -1.61
N TYR A 62 -3.75 -0.42 -2.66
CA TYR A 62 -4.64 0.50 -3.35
C TYR A 62 -5.90 -0.19 -3.87
N VAL A 63 -5.78 -1.36 -4.50
CA VAL A 63 -6.92 -2.10 -5.07
C VAL A 63 -7.71 -2.91 -4.04
N SER A 64 -7.23 -2.98 -2.80
CA SER A 64 -7.82 -3.82 -1.75
C SER A 64 -9.24 -3.37 -1.37
N LYS A 65 -10.02 -4.30 -0.76
CA LYS A 65 -11.41 -4.09 -0.34
C LYS A 65 -11.57 -2.90 0.62
N GLY A 66 -10.62 -2.67 1.51
CA GLY A 66 -10.65 -1.55 2.47
C GLY A 66 -10.30 -0.20 1.85
N ALA A 67 -9.64 -0.20 0.69
CA ALA A 67 -9.20 0.98 -0.05
C ALA A 67 -10.15 1.28 -1.22
N THR A 68 -9.70 1.18 -2.46
CA THR A 68 -10.54 1.49 -3.63
C THR A 68 -11.46 0.36 -4.06
N ASP A 69 -11.28 -0.85 -3.52
CA ASP A 69 -12.14 -2.03 -3.74
C ASP A 69 -12.28 -2.42 -5.22
N ILE A 70 -11.15 -2.48 -5.92
CA ILE A 70 -11.13 -2.91 -7.33
C ILE A 70 -11.07 -4.45 -7.37
N ASP A 71 -12.21 -5.09 -7.11
CA ASP A 71 -12.32 -6.54 -7.13
C ASP A 71 -11.98 -7.11 -8.52
N GLY A 72 -11.23 -8.21 -8.52
CA GLY A 72 -10.68 -8.83 -9.71
C GLY A 72 -9.19 -8.55 -9.93
N LEU A 73 -8.63 -7.49 -9.34
CA LEU A 73 -7.20 -7.19 -9.33
C LEU A 73 -6.53 -7.76 -8.07
N GLY A 74 -6.46 -9.08 -7.94
CA GLY A 74 -5.66 -9.71 -6.88
C GLY A 74 -4.16 -9.60 -7.14
N GLU A 75 -3.35 -10.04 -6.16
CA GLU A 75 -1.88 -9.97 -6.16
C GLU A 75 -1.24 -10.39 -7.50
N ARG A 76 -1.70 -11.52 -8.06
CA ARG A 76 -1.20 -12.02 -9.35
C ARG A 76 -1.41 -11.02 -10.49
N TRP A 77 -2.58 -10.39 -10.55
CA TRP A 77 -2.87 -9.44 -11.62
C TRP A 77 -2.13 -8.12 -11.43
N CYS A 78 -1.97 -7.66 -10.20
CA CYS A 78 -1.11 -6.50 -9.89
C CYS A 78 0.31 -6.75 -10.40
N GLN A 79 0.89 -7.93 -10.13
CA GLN A 79 2.23 -8.27 -10.60
C GLN A 79 2.29 -8.31 -12.13
N ILE A 80 1.33 -8.94 -12.80
CA ILE A 80 1.31 -9.02 -14.27
C ILE A 80 1.21 -7.63 -14.91
N LEU A 81 0.37 -6.74 -14.36
CA LEU A 81 0.23 -5.38 -14.88
C LEU A 81 1.52 -4.57 -14.76
N ILE A 82 2.27 -4.76 -13.67
CA ILE A 82 3.58 -4.13 -13.46
C ILE A 82 4.62 -4.74 -14.41
N ASP A 83 4.69 -6.06 -14.50
CA ASP A 83 5.67 -6.77 -15.35
C ASP A 83 5.49 -6.47 -16.85
N GLN A 84 4.26 -6.16 -17.27
CA GLN A 84 3.93 -5.77 -18.63
C GLN A 84 3.99 -4.24 -18.84
N GLU A 85 4.47 -3.49 -17.86
CA GLU A 85 4.55 -2.02 -17.88
C GLU A 85 3.21 -1.33 -18.20
N MET A 86 2.08 -2.00 -17.94
CA MET A 86 0.75 -1.46 -18.17
C MET A 86 0.32 -0.52 -17.03
N VAL A 87 0.91 -0.70 -15.85
CA VAL A 87 0.70 0.12 -14.65
C VAL A 87 2.06 0.43 -14.04
N THR A 88 2.50 1.66 -14.17
CA THR A 88 3.76 2.21 -13.65
C THR A 88 3.51 3.17 -12.48
N ASP A 89 2.30 3.71 -12.39
CA ASP A 89 1.78 4.43 -11.24
C ASP A 89 0.29 4.09 -10.99
N LEU A 90 -0.28 4.58 -9.90
CA LEU A 90 -1.67 4.27 -9.53
C LEU A 90 -2.70 4.85 -10.51
N ALA A 91 -2.38 5.96 -11.18
CA ALA A 91 -3.29 6.62 -12.12
C ALA A 91 -3.45 5.80 -13.41
N ASP A 92 -2.44 5.01 -13.78
CA ASP A 92 -2.48 4.13 -14.96
C ASP A 92 -3.63 3.12 -14.88
N LEU A 93 -4.04 2.71 -13.66
CA LEU A 93 -5.23 1.85 -13.48
C LEU A 93 -6.47 2.41 -14.17
N TYR A 94 -6.61 3.74 -14.16
CA TYR A 94 -7.79 4.44 -14.69
C TYR A 94 -7.73 4.67 -16.20
N THR A 95 -6.62 4.34 -16.83
CA THR A 95 -6.42 4.39 -18.29
C THR A 95 -6.49 3.00 -18.94
N LEU A 96 -6.54 1.93 -18.15
CA LEU A 96 -6.64 0.56 -18.65
C LEU A 96 -7.90 0.38 -19.49
N THR A 97 -7.72 -0.28 -20.64
CA THR A 97 -8.80 -0.61 -21.57
C THR A 97 -9.11 -2.10 -21.56
N MET A 98 -10.32 -2.45 -22.01
CA MET A 98 -10.74 -3.84 -22.19
C MET A 98 -9.78 -4.59 -23.13
N ASP A 99 -9.42 -3.97 -24.25
CA ASP A 99 -8.55 -4.58 -25.26
C ASP A 99 -7.15 -4.90 -24.71
N GLN A 100 -6.60 -4.00 -23.88
CA GLN A 100 -5.32 -4.25 -23.22
C GLN A 100 -5.41 -5.43 -22.25
N LEU A 101 -6.45 -5.50 -21.43
CA LEU A 101 -6.62 -6.60 -20.48
C LEU A 101 -6.78 -7.95 -21.21
N LEU A 102 -7.51 -7.99 -22.31
CA LEU A 102 -7.74 -9.22 -23.10
C LEU A 102 -6.47 -9.76 -23.77
N GLN A 103 -5.42 -8.95 -23.91
CA GLN A 103 -4.13 -9.41 -24.42
C GLN A 103 -3.33 -10.20 -23.37
N LEU A 104 -3.71 -10.12 -22.08
CA LEU A 104 -3.01 -10.84 -21.02
C LEU A 104 -3.36 -12.32 -21.03
N ASP A 105 -2.35 -13.18 -20.87
CA ASP A 105 -2.55 -14.63 -20.79
C ASP A 105 -3.53 -15.00 -19.66
N ARG A 106 -4.53 -15.81 -19.98
CA ARG A 106 -5.57 -16.27 -19.08
C ARG A 106 -6.51 -15.16 -18.53
N MET A 107 -6.51 -13.98 -19.12
CA MET A 107 -7.50 -12.96 -18.86
C MET A 107 -8.74 -13.23 -19.74
N GLY A 108 -9.81 -13.74 -19.10
CA GLY A 108 -11.07 -13.95 -19.80
C GLY A 108 -11.93 -12.69 -19.83
N GLU A 109 -12.78 -12.57 -20.85
CA GLU A 109 -13.70 -11.43 -21.06
C GLU A 109 -14.52 -11.07 -19.82
N LYS A 110 -15.06 -12.08 -19.12
CA LYS A 110 -15.85 -11.89 -17.90
C LYS A 110 -15.05 -11.22 -16.77
N LEU A 111 -13.77 -11.60 -16.61
CA LEU A 111 -12.91 -11.01 -15.59
C LEU A 111 -12.48 -9.60 -15.98
N ALA A 112 -12.08 -9.39 -17.23
CA ALA A 112 -11.70 -8.07 -17.75
C ALA A 112 -12.86 -7.07 -17.63
N THR A 113 -14.10 -7.47 -18.00
CA THR A 113 -15.31 -6.65 -17.82
C THR A 113 -15.51 -6.27 -16.35
N ARG A 114 -15.36 -7.21 -15.43
CA ARG A 114 -15.49 -6.95 -13.99
C ARG A 114 -14.44 -5.97 -13.50
N ILE A 115 -13.18 -6.14 -13.90
CA ILE A 115 -12.09 -5.23 -13.51
C ILE A 115 -12.38 -3.81 -13.99
N ILE A 116 -12.70 -3.61 -15.26
CA ILE A 116 -13.02 -2.29 -15.82
C ILE A 116 -14.22 -1.65 -15.11
N ALA A 117 -15.27 -2.43 -14.83
CA ALA A 117 -16.43 -1.94 -14.10
C ALA A 117 -16.06 -1.48 -12.67
N ASN A 118 -15.21 -2.24 -11.97
CA ASN A 118 -14.78 -1.91 -10.61
C ASN A 118 -13.80 -0.74 -10.58
N ILE A 119 -12.91 -0.59 -11.56
CA ILE A 119 -12.09 0.62 -11.72
C ILE A 119 -12.99 1.85 -11.89
N LYS A 120 -14.03 1.76 -12.71
CA LYS A 120 -14.98 2.86 -12.88
C LYS A 120 -15.74 3.16 -11.59
N ALA A 121 -16.21 2.13 -10.88
CA ALA A 121 -16.94 2.27 -9.63
C ALA A 121 -16.07 2.85 -8.50
N SER A 122 -14.78 2.53 -8.47
CA SER A 122 -13.86 3.02 -7.45
C SER A 122 -13.74 4.55 -7.42
N LYS A 123 -13.97 5.24 -8.57
CA LYS A 123 -14.00 6.71 -8.66
C LYS A 123 -15.13 7.36 -7.86
N GLN A 124 -16.12 6.58 -7.41
CA GLN A 124 -17.24 7.05 -6.61
C GLN A 124 -17.09 6.75 -5.11
N LYS A 125 -15.96 6.16 -4.72
CA LYS A 125 -15.67 5.92 -3.31
C LYS A 125 -15.45 7.25 -2.57
N PRO A 126 -15.79 7.32 -1.27
CA PRO A 126 -15.51 8.49 -0.45
C PRO A 126 -14.02 8.88 -0.45
N LEU A 127 -13.74 10.15 -0.23
CA LEU A 127 -12.36 10.67 -0.17
C LEU A 127 -11.51 9.94 0.88
N SER A 128 -12.11 9.54 2.02
CA SER A 128 -11.42 8.76 3.04
C SER A 128 -10.83 7.43 2.51
N HIS A 129 -11.55 6.76 1.60
CA HIS A 129 -11.03 5.56 0.95
C HIS A 129 -9.83 5.84 0.06
N LEU A 130 -9.83 6.96 -0.65
CA LEU A 130 -8.69 7.38 -1.46
C LEU A 130 -7.48 7.71 -0.59
N LEU A 131 -7.66 8.49 0.48
CA LEU A 131 -6.59 8.82 1.42
C LEU A 131 -5.97 7.57 2.03
N PHE A 132 -6.78 6.62 2.48
CA PHE A 132 -6.30 5.34 2.97
C PHE A 132 -5.57 4.54 1.87
N ALA A 133 -6.12 4.53 0.65
CA ALA A 133 -5.55 3.80 -0.50
C ALA A 133 -4.16 4.32 -0.91
N LEU A 134 -3.88 5.60 -0.72
CA LEU A 134 -2.57 6.20 -1.03
C LEU A 134 -1.44 5.65 -0.14
N GLY A 135 -1.77 4.93 0.94
CA GLY A 135 -0.78 4.27 1.79
C GLY A 135 0.17 5.25 2.49
N ILE A 136 -0.31 6.45 2.80
CA ILE A 136 0.45 7.47 3.53
C ILE A 136 0.79 6.91 4.91
N ILE A 137 2.06 6.99 5.28
CA ILE A 137 2.54 6.49 6.57
C ILE A 137 1.76 7.17 7.72
N HIS A 138 1.29 6.37 8.67
CA HIS A 138 0.44 6.77 9.79
C HIS A 138 -1.00 7.18 9.44
N VAL A 139 -1.39 7.21 8.16
CA VAL A 139 -2.77 7.48 7.75
C VAL A 139 -3.50 6.15 7.52
N GLY A 140 -4.04 5.57 8.60
CA GLY A 140 -4.96 4.43 8.54
C GLY A 140 -6.38 4.87 8.17
N SER A 141 -7.31 3.91 8.08
CA SER A 141 -8.72 4.20 7.75
C SER A 141 -9.37 5.19 8.72
N GLU A 142 -9.08 5.07 10.02
CA GLU A 142 -9.62 5.96 11.05
C GLU A 142 -9.12 7.41 10.86
N ILE A 143 -7.82 7.60 10.63
CA ILE A 143 -7.24 8.94 10.37
C ILE A 143 -7.77 9.51 9.05
N ALA A 144 -7.90 8.69 8.02
CA ALA A 144 -8.48 9.11 6.75
C ALA A 144 -9.95 9.59 6.91
N GLU A 145 -10.73 8.90 7.74
CA GLU A 145 -12.09 9.33 8.08
C GLU A 145 -12.11 10.64 8.87
N LEU A 146 -11.24 10.82 9.87
CA LEU A 146 -11.14 12.05 10.66
C LEU A 146 -10.76 13.25 9.76
N LEU A 147 -9.79 13.07 8.87
CA LEU A 147 -9.40 14.12 7.90
C LEU A 147 -10.59 14.55 7.03
N THR A 148 -11.38 13.60 6.53
CA THR A 148 -12.54 13.91 5.66
C THR A 148 -13.79 14.37 6.40
N GLN A 149 -13.81 14.34 7.74
CA GLN A 149 -14.81 15.03 8.54
C GLN A 149 -14.51 16.53 8.69
N THR A 150 -13.25 16.93 8.53
CA THR A 150 -12.78 18.30 8.69
C THR A 150 -12.57 19.00 7.34
N TYR A 151 -12.11 18.26 6.32
CA TYR A 151 -11.80 18.77 5.00
C TYR A 151 -12.61 18.06 3.91
N ASP A 152 -13.20 18.82 2.99
CA ASP A 152 -14.06 18.29 1.93
C ASP A 152 -13.28 17.85 0.68
N SER A 153 -12.00 18.23 0.55
CA SER A 153 -11.20 17.98 -0.65
C SER A 153 -9.74 17.67 -0.33
N ILE A 154 -9.05 17.04 -1.30
CA ILE A 154 -7.61 16.79 -1.23
C ILE A 154 -6.83 18.11 -1.24
N GLU A 155 -7.31 19.09 -1.97
CA GLU A 155 -6.73 20.42 -2.08
C GLU A 155 -6.73 21.13 -0.71
N GLU A 156 -7.82 21.02 0.05
CA GLU A 156 -7.89 21.57 1.40
C GLU A 156 -6.92 20.87 2.35
N ILE A 157 -6.86 19.52 2.32
CA ILE A 157 -5.94 18.74 3.14
C ILE A 157 -4.48 19.12 2.83
N THR A 158 -4.14 19.27 1.55
CA THR A 158 -2.77 19.62 1.13
C THR A 158 -2.40 21.08 1.41
N ALA A 159 -3.39 21.95 1.58
CA ALA A 159 -3.18 23.35 1.95
C ALA A 159 -3.10 23.56 3.46
N ALA A 160 -3.57 22.59 4.27
CA ALA A 160 -3.55 22.66 5.72
C ALA A 160 -2.11 22.62 6.26
N THR A 161 -1.87 23.36 7.33
CA THR A 161 -0.59 23.34 8.03
C THR A 161 -0.50 22.15 8.97
N GLU A 162 0.72 21.82 9.40
CA GLU A 162 0.95 20.75 10.38
C GLU A 162 0.21 21.04 11.70
N GLU A 163 0.20 22.31 12.14
CA GLU A 163 -0.51 22.73 13.34
C GLU A 163 -2.03 22.52 13.23
N GLU A 164 -2.62 22.89 12.09
CA GLU A 164 -4.05 22.69 11.84
C GLU A 164 -4.41 21.19 11.79
N LEU A 165 -3.58 20.35 11.21
CA LEU A 165 -3.78 18.91 11.19
C LEU A 165 -3.67 18.31 12.60
N ALA A 166 -2.71 18.78 13.42
CA ALA A 166 -2.51 18.31 14.78
C ALA A 166 -3.63 18.74 15.77
N GLU A 167 -4.40 19.79 15.43
CA GLU A 167 -5.58 20.20 16.23
C GLU A 167 -6.78 19.26 16.05
N ILE A 168 -6.77 18.38 15.03
CA ILE A 168 -7.87 17.43 14.83
C ILE A 168 -7.82 16.35 15.92
N PRO A 169 -8.90 16.17 16.71
CA PRO A 169 -8.93 15.15 17.75
C PRO A 169 -8.69 13.74 17.22
N GLY A 170 -7.63 13.10 17.71
CA GLY A 170 -7.22 11.75 17.24
C GLY A 170 -6.06 11.75 16.23
N ILE A 171 -5.64 12.92 15.77
CA ILE A 171 -4.39 13.08 15.00
C ILE A 171 -3.35 13.66 15.97
N GLY A 172 -2.27 12.94 16.18
CA GLY A 172 -1.19 13.39 17.05
C GLY A 172 -0.12 14.17 16.27
N PRO A 173 0.84 14.80 17.00
CA PRO A 173 1.99 15.45 16.42
C PRO A 173 2.93 14.45 15.72
#